data_456bd93f15579abc4015048c67bdc1cc
#
_entry.id   456bd93f15579abc4015048c67bdc1cc
#
_cell.length_a   1.000
_cell.length_b   1.000
_cell.length_c   1.000
_cell.angle_alpha   90.00
_cell.angle_beta   90.00
_cell.angle_gamma   90.00
#
_symmetry.space_group_name_H-M   'P 1'
#
loop_
_entity.id
_entity.type
_entity.pdbx_description
1 polymer ?
#
loop_
_entity_poly.entity_id
_entity_poly.type
_entity_poly.pdbx_seq_one_letter_code
_entity_poly.pdbx_strand_id
1 'polypeptide(L)'
;MKKTLSLALLAIIMVASLGFAPAAYADDASTDASANGVGKLTAQGDGIAILFGKGTVELSGNGTLWVKDAAGNARIEVTGYGVKKEFPDGWIQYSGLRGTASIKGSNIHVVIAGVSIDLDAKGHGGAILWGHGTYELNSRSSEWGNNTLPRPIRLAPAG
;
A
#
# COMPACT_ATOMS: atom_id res chain seq x y z
N MET A 1 -18.14 16.48 13.17
CA MET A 1 -17.24 15.33 13.29
C MET A 1 -16.63 14.85 11.96
N LYS A 2 -17.23 15.07 10.79
CA LYS A 2 -16.71 14.61 9.48
C LYS A 2 -15.45 15.35 8.96
N LYS A 3 -15.19 16.56 9.45
CA LYS A 3 -14.04 17.39 8.99
C LYS A 3 -12.70 17.05 9.65
N THR A 4 -12.70 16.51 10.86
CA THR A 4 -11.48 16.20 11.62
C THR A 4 -10.81 14.92 11.15
N LEU A 5 -11.57 13.93 10.70
CA LEU A 5 -11.01 12.68 10.18
C LEU A 5 -10.26 12.89 8.85
N SER A 6 -10.81 13.74 7.98
CA SER A 6 -10.15 14.11 6.71
C SER A 6 -8.82 14.83 6.94
N LEU A 7 -8.72 15.66 7.98
CA LEU A 7 -7.50 16.41 8.27
C LEU A 7 -6.40 15.53 8.85
N ALA A 8 -6.77 14.59 9.74
CA ALA A 8 -5.81 13.66 10.32
C ALA A 8 -5.26 12.67 9.28
N LEU A 9 -6.11 12.23 8.37
CA LEU A 9 -5.70 11.34 7.30
C LEU A 9 -4.84 12.05 6.24
N LEU A 10 -5.14 13.31 5.95
CA LEU A 10 -4.32 14.15 5.07
C LEU A 10 -2.91 14.37 5.65
N ALA A 11 -2.81 14.50 6.98
CA ALA A 11 -1.52 14.62 7.66
C ALA A 11 -0.67 13.34 7.51
N ILE A 12 -1.30 12.16 7.56
CA ILE A 12 -0.59 10.88 7.36
C ILE A 12 -0.08 10.77 5.91
N ILE A 13 -0.86 11.23 4.95
CA ILE A 13 -0.46 11.23 3.53
C ILE A 13 0.67 12.24 3.27
N MET A 14 0.66 13.39 3.93
CA MET A 14 1.74 14.36 3.81
C MET A 14 3.08 13.86 4.39
N VAL A 15 3.04 13.08 5.46
CA VAL A 15 4.26 12.47 6.02
C VAL A 15 4.83 11.40 5.08
N ALA A 16 3.98 10.70 4.34
CA ALA A 16 4.43 9.76 3.31
C ALA A 16 5.03 10.46 2.06
N SER A 17 4.68 11.73 1.82
CA SER A 17 5.22 12.54 0.71
C SER A 17 6.50 13.32 1.07
N LEU A 18 6.80 13.49 2.36
CA LEU A 18 8.04 14.10 2.82
C LEU A 18 9.16 13.05 2.86
N GLY A 19 9.65 12.69 1.67
CA GLY A 19 10.96 12.12 1.50
C GLY A 19 11.35 11.04 2.51
N PHE A 20 10.73 9.87 2.45
CA PHE A 20 11.45 8.69 2.85
C PHE A 20 12.57 8.48 1.82
N ALA A 21 13.71 9.14 2.06
CA ALA A 21 14.96 8.60 1.57
C ALA A 21 14.96 7.14 2.04
N PRO A 22 15.25 6.16 1.17
CA PRO A 22 15.41 4.79 1.62
C PRO A 22 16.49 4.84 2.70
N ALA A 23 16.10 4.67 3.96
CA ALA A 23 17.06 4.36 4.98
C ALA A 23 17.75 3.09 4.46
N ALA A 24 19.04 3.20 4.20
CA ALA A 24 19.87 2.07 3.88
C ALA A 24 19.81 1.14 5.09
N TYR A 25 18.86 0.22 5.09
CA TYR A 25 18.89 -0.91 6.00
C TYR A 25 20.10 -1.72 5.59
N ALA A 26 21.05 -1.85 6.55
CA ALA A 26 22.22 -2.66 6.38
C ALA A 26 21.84 -4.03 5.81
N ASP A 27 22.39 -4.30 4.65
CA ASP A 27 22.28 -5.54 3.93
C ASP A 27 23.01 -6.59 4.77
N ASP A 28 22.25 -7.48 5.43
CA ASP A 28 22.82 -8.76 5.79
C ASP A 28 22.93 -9.55 4.48
N ALA A 29 24.15 -9.53 3.95
CA ALA A 29 24.53 -10.21 2.74
C ALA A 29 24.35 -11.71 2.90
N SER A 30 23.27 -12.26 2.40
CA SER A 30 23.22 -13.61 1.91
C SER A 30 23.19 -13.55 0.39
N THR A 31 24.35 -13.74 -0.17
CA THR A 31 24.57 -14.06 -1.57
C THR A 31 23.80 -15.30 -1.94
N ASP A 32 22.69 -15.14 -2.67
CA ASP A 32 22.28 -16.12 -3.65
C ASP A 32 21.58 -15.44 -4.82
N ALA A 33 22.22 -15.60 -5.96
CA ALA A 33 21.80 -15.09 -7.24
C ALA A 33 20.53 -15.82 -7.70
N SER A 34 19.41 -15.15 -7.61
CA SER A 34 18.29 -15.36 -8.51
C SER A 34 17.68 -14.01 -8.82
N ALA A 35 18.36 -13.33 -9.70
CA ALA A 35 17.90 -12.09 -10.27
C ALA A 35 16.73 -12.36 -11.21
N ASN A 36 15.54 -12.14 -10.82
CA ASN A 36 14.28 -11.85 -11.53
C ASN A 36 13.06 -12.10 -10.65
N GLY A 37 13.25 -12.15 -9.34
CA GLY A 37 12.17 -12.40 -8.41
C GLY A 37 11.35 -11.15 -8.14
N VAL A 38 10.06 -11.30 -8.27
CA VAL A 38 9.06 -10.34 -7.83
C VAL A 38 8.63 -10.75 -6.43
N GLY A 39 8.67 -9.83 -5.47
CA GLY A 39 8.10 -10.07 -4.15
C GLY A 39 6.57 -10.20 -4.25
N LYS A 40 6.02 -11.14 -3.50
CA LYS A 40 4.57 -11.34 -3.37
C LYS A 40 4.14 -11.09 -1.92
N LEU A 41 3.21 -10.16 -1.74
CA LEU A 41 2.56 -9.86 -0.47
C LEU A 41 1.06 -10.11 -0.60
N THR A 42 0.51 -10.93 0.27
CA THR A 42 -0.93 -10.98 0.52
C THR A 42 -1.21 -10.51 1.93
N ALA A 43 -2.26 -9.75 2.15
CA ALA A 43 -2.58 -9.23 3.47
C ALA A 43 -4.09 -9.11 3.67
N GLN A 44 -4.56 -9.46 4.86
CA GLN A 44 -5.97 -9.36 5.24
C GLN A 44 -6.08 -8.73 6.61
N GLY A 45 -7.01 -7.76 6.77
CA GLY A 45 -7.21 -7.13 8.06
C GLY A 45 -7.98 -5.82 8.01
N ASP A 46 -7.92 -5.11 9.14
CA ASP A 46 -8.58 -3.84 9.38
C ASP A 46 -7.54 -2.80 9.80
N GLY A 47 -7.56 -1.64 9.16
CA GLY A 47 -6.62 -0.57 9.46
C GLY A 47 -6.16 0.21 8.23
N ILE A 48 -4.85 0.40 8.13
CA ILE A 48 -4.22 1.14 7.03
C ILE A 48 -3.15 0.26 6.38
N ALA A 49 -3.24 0.10 5.06
CA ALA A 49 -2.17 -0.47 4.26
C ALA A 49 -1.65 0.58 3.28
N ILE A 50 -0.35 0.78 3.29
CA ILE A 50 0.37 1.70 2.39
C ILE A 50 1.31 0.87 1.55
N LEU A 51 1.27 1.03 0.23
CA LEU A 51 2.17 0.37 -0.71
C LEU A 51 2.81 1.39 -1.63
N PHE A 52 4.05 1.15 -1.98
CA PHE A 52 4.78 1.99 -2.93
C PHE A 52 5.78 1.17 -3.73
N GLY A 53 5.95 1.52 -5.00
CA GLY A 53 6.92 0.87 -5.86
C GLY A 53 6.42 0.60 -7.28
N LYS A 54 6.89 -0.50 -7.85
CA LYS A 54 6.57 -0.96 -9.20
C LYS A 54 5.95 -2.35 -9.15
N GLY A 55 4.81 -2.53 -9.79
CA GLY A 55 4.16 -3.84 -9.86
C GLY A 55 2.67 -3.76 -10.06
N THR A 56 1.98 -4.75 -9.51
CA THR A 56 0.53 -4.86 -9.51
C THR A 56 0.03 -4.93 -8.08
N VAL A 57 -1.01 -4.19 -7.78
CA VAL A 57 -1.75 -4.22 -6.52
C VAL A 57 -3.20 -4.50 -6.83
N GLU A 58 -3.72 -5.58 -6.29
CA GLU A 58 -5.14 -5.90 -6.30
C GLU A 58 -5.65 -5.85 -4.87
N LEU A 59 -6.74 -5.17 -4.64
CA LEU A 59 -7.31 -5.06 -3.31
C LEU A 59 -8.82 -4.97 -3.32
N SER A 60 -9.40 -5.38 -2.21
CA SER A 60 -10.80 -5.12 -1.87
C SER A 60 -10.90 -4.64 -0.44
N GLY A 61 -12.04 -4.03 -0.10
CA GLY A 61 -12.28 -3.58 1.27
C GLY A 61 -13.39 -2.55 1.36
N ASN A 62 -13.63 -2.11 2.60
CA ASN A 62 -14.61 -1.06 2.90
C ASN A 62 -13.90 0.12 3.56
N GLY A 63 -13.87 1.27 2.87
CA GLY A 63 -13.17 2.43 3.43
C GLY A 63 -12.87 3.53 2.43
N THR A 64 -11.65 4.03 2.47
CA THR A 64 -11.17 5.04 1.54
C THR A 64 -9.84 4.61 0.94
N LEU A 65 -9.74 4.70 -0.38
CA LEU A 65 -8.55 4.39 -1.15
C LEU A 65 -7.95 5.67 -1.73
N TRP A 66 -6.65 5.83 -1.64
CA TRP A 66 -5.86 6.86 -2.33
C TRP A 66 -4.85 6.19 -3.24
N VAL A 67 -4.74 6.71 -4.43
CA VAL A 67 -3.77 6.24 -5.43
C VAL A 67 -3.03 7.44 -6.01
N LYS A 68 -1.72 7.32 -6.17
CA LYS A 68 -0.90 8.27 -6.91
C LYS A 68 -0.04 7.52 -7.90
N ASP A 69 -0.11 7.94 -9.16
CA ASP A 69 0.78 7.50 -10.23
C ASP A 69 1.83 8.58 -10.46
N ALA A 70 2.99 8.43 -9.83
CA ALA A 70 4.05 9.42 -9.97
C ALA A 70 4.85 9.29 -11.27
N ALA A 71 4.75 8.17 -11.97
CA ALA A 71 5.38 7.95 -13.27
C ALA A 71 4.46 8.26 -14.46
N GLY A 72 3.15 8.40 -14.23
CA GLY A 72 2.16 8.66 -15.28
C GLY A 72 1.89 7.48 -16.21
N ASN A 73 2.17 6.26 -15.76
CA ASN A 73 2.04 5.05 -16.56
C ASN A 73 1.17 3.96 -15.90
N ALA A 74 0.50 4.28 -14.81
CA ALA A 74 -0.31 3.31 -14.11
C ALA A 74 -1.69 3.12 -14.77
N ARG A 75 -2.08 1.87 -14.87
CA ARG A 75 -3.47 1.50 -15.13
C ARG A 75 -4.17 1.36 -13.77
N ILE A 76 -5.22 2.14 -13.55
CA ILE A 76 -5.97 2.20 -12.30
C ILE A 76 -7.43 1.90 -12.62
N GLU A 77 -7.94 0.81 -12.08
CA GLU A 77 -9.34 0.40 -12.18
C GLU A 77 -9.91 0.24 -10.78
N VAL A 78 -10.94 1.00 -10.44
CA VAL A 78 -11.59 0.97 -9.12
C VAL A 78 -13.09 0.86 -9.30
N THR A 79 -13.71 -0.05 -8.55
CA THR A 79 -15.16 -0.27 -8.56
C THR A 79 -15.72 -0.17 -7.15
N GLY A 80 -17.03 0.10 -7.02
CA GLY A 80 -17.71 0.12 -5.74
C GLY A 80 -17.35 1.29 -4.83
N TYR A 81 -17.00 2.45 -5.38
CA TYR A 81 -16.78 3.68 -4.61
C TYR A 81 -17.97 4.64 -4.71
N GLY A 82 -18.12 5.48 -3.69
CA GLY A 82 -19.16 6.51 -3.68
C GLY A 82 -18.73 7.80 -4.37
N VAL A 83 -17.53 8.31 -4.04
CA VAL A 83 -17.01 9.58 -4.56
C VAL A 83 -15.56 9.43 -4.98
N LYS A 84 -15.24 9.89 -6.19
CA LYS A 84 -13.87 10.06 -6.69
C LYS A 84 -13.49 11.54 -6.64
N LYS A 85 -12.31 11.85 -6.11
CA LYS A 85 -11.73 13.18 -6.08
C LYS A 85 -10.28 13.15 -6.55
N GLU A 86 -9.94 14.04 -7.48
CA GLU A 86 -8.58 14.21 -7.96
C GLU A 86 -7.97 15.47 -7.35
N PHE A 87 -6.70 15.40 -6.94
CA PHE A 87 -5.98 16.49 -6.31
C PHE A 87 -4.88 17.03 -7.24
N PRO A 88 -4.52 18.32 -7.13
CA PRO A 88 -3.53 18.94 -8.01
C PRO A 88 -2.13 18.31 -7.91
N ASP A 89 -1.82 17.68 -6.79
CA ASP A 89 -0.55 16.99 -6.56
C ASP A 89 -0.51 15.55 -7.11
N GLY A 90 -1.55 15.14 -7.86
CA GLY A 90 -1.65 13.87 -8.55
C GLY A 90 -2.23 12.72 -7.72
N TRP A 91 -2.70 12.99 -6.49
CA TRP A 91 -3.46 12.00 -5.74
C TRP A 91 -4.89 11.88 -6.26
N ILE A 92 -5.39 10.64 -6.26
CA ILE A 92 -6.78 10.32 -6.53
C ILE A 92 -7.35 9.63 -5.29
N GLN A 93 -8.43 10.18 -4.75
CA GLN A 93 -9.15 9.61 -3.61
C GLN A 93 -10.46 8.97 -4.07
N TYR A 94 -10.70 7.76 -3.62
CA TYR A 94 -11.96 7.04 -3.76
C TYR A 94 -12.56 6.83 -2.36
N SER A 95 -13.59 7.59 -2.03
CA SER A 95 -14.26 7.54 -0.72
C SER A 95 -15.51 6.66 -0.78
N GLY A 96 -15.80 5.99 0.34
CA GLY A 96 -16.93 5.07 0.42
C GLY A 96 -16.73 3.82 -0.42
N LEU A 97 -15.49 3.37 -0.56
CA LEU A 97 -15.17 2.13 -1.23
C LEU A 97 -15.85 0.95 -0.53
N ARG A 98 -16.55 0.16 -1.30
CA ARG A 98 -17.10 -1.16 -0.95
C ARG A 98 -16.97 -2.04 -2.19
N GLY A 99 -15.75 -2.35 -2.56
CA GLY A 99 -15.48 -2.98 -3.84
C GLY A 99 -14.01 -3.32 -4.02
N THR A 100 -13.55 -3.25 -5.25
CA THR A 100 -12.23 -3.71 -5.65
C THR A 100 -11.43 -2.62 -6.35
N ALA A 101 -10.12 -2.73 -6.27
CA ALA A 101 -9.21 -1.93 -7.08
C ALA A 101 -8.10 -2.81 -7.66
N SER A 102 -7.74 -2.54 -8.92
CA SER A 102 -6.59 -3.12 -9.60
C SER A 102 -5.72 -1.97 -10.10
N ILE A 103 -4.48 -1.92 -9.60
CA ILE A 103 -3.51 -0.87 -9.92
C ILE A 103 -2.22 -1.53 -10.42
N LYS A 104 -1.77 -1.17 -11.61
CA LYS A 104 -0.54 -1.68 -12.20
C LYS A 104 0.28 -0.55 -12.79
N GLY A 105 1.53 -0.43 -12.37
CA GLY A 105 2.41 0.63 -12.88
C GLY A 105 3.78 0.63 -12.24
N SER A 106 4.55 1.68 -12.52
CA SER A 106 5.81 1.97 -11.86
C SER A 106 5.70 3.27 -11.06
N ASN A 107 6.40 3.34 -9.92
CA ASN A 107 6.34 4.47 -9.00
C ASN A 107 4.90 4.81 -8.56
N ILE A 108 4.14 3.78 -8.25
CA ILE A 108 2.77 3.90 -7.71
C ILE A 108 2.82 4.02 -6.19
N HIS A 109 1.90 4.80 -5.65
CA HIS A 109 1.61 4.86 -4.23
C HIS A 109 0.13 4.53 -4.03
N VAL A 110 -0.14 3.58 -3.15
CA VAL A 110 -1.50 3.11 -2.84
C VAL A 110 -1.69 3.14 -1.34
N VAL A 111 -2.75 3.77 -0.87
CA VAL A 111 -3.11 3.80 0.55
C VAL A 111 -4.58 3.40 0.66
N ILE A 112 -4.85 2.35 1.41
CA ILE A 112 -6.22 2.00 1.81
C ILE A 112 -6.34 2.11 3.32
N ALA A 113 -7.39 2.80 3.77
CA ALA A 113 -7.77 2.89 5.17
C ALA A 113 -9.21 2.40 5.32
N GLY A 114 -9.41 1.34 6.10
CA GLY A 114 -10.73 0.74 6.21
C GLY A 114 -10.76 -0.58 6.98
N VAL A 115 -11.78 -1.34 6.70
CA VAL A 115 -12.02 -2.66 7.28
C VAL A 115 -12.24 -3.70 6.19
N SER A 116 -12.05 -4.97 6.54
CA SER A 116 -12.16 -6.10 5.62
C SER A 116 -11.26 -5.91 4.38
N ILE A 117 -10.06 -5.38 4.61
CA ILE A 117 -9.07 -5.22 3.57
C ILE A 117 -8.55 -6.61 3.19
N ASP A 118 -8.58 -6.91 1.90
CA ASP A 118 -7.92 -8.05 1.28
C ASP A 118 -7.02 -7.51 0.17
N LEU A 119 -5.74 -7.84 0.23
CA LEU A 119 -4.69 -7.25 -0.60
C LEU A 119 -3.79 -8.33 -1.19
N ASP A 120 -3.57 -8.31 -2.48
CA ASP A 120 -2.52 -9.06 -3.20
C ASP A 120 -1.63 -8.05 -3.94
N ALA A 121 -0.35 -8.04 -3.63
CA ALA A 121 0.63 -7.19 -4.29
C ALA A 121 1.81 -8.00 -4.81
N LYS A 122 2.23 -7.72 -6.04
CA LYS A 122 3.37 -8.35 -6.71
C LYS A 122 4.26 -7.29 -7.32
N GLY A 123 5.53 -7.29 -6.96
CA GLY A 123 6.44 -6.31 -7.52
C GLY A 123 7.67 -6.04 -6.66
N HIS A 124 8.24 -4.86 -6.89
CA HIS A 124 9.36 -4.34 -6.14
C HIS A 124 8.96 -3.05 -5.44
N GLY A 125 9.27 -2.93 -4.16
CA GLY A 125 8.91 -1.75 -3.39
C GLY A 125 8.79 -2.03 -1.91
N GLY A 126 7.82 -1.42 -1.27
CA GLY A 126 7.53 -1.63 0.13
C GLY A 126 6.06 -1.53 0.47
N ALA A 127 5.75 -2.02 1.65
CA ALA A 127 4.45 -1.86 2.26
C ALA A 127 4.59 -1.50 3.74
N ILE A 128 3.60 -0.80 4.26
CA ILE A 128 3.44 -0.54 5.69
C ILE A 128 2.04 -0.97 6.06
N LEU A 129 1.93 -1.88 7.01
CA LEU A 129 0.66 -2.39 7.52
C LEU A 129 0.49 -1.94 8.98
N TRP A 130 -0.61 -1.26 9.24
CA TRP A 130 -0.93 -0.71 10.55
C TRP A 130 -2.39 -1.00 10.91
N GLY A 131 -2.61 -1.73 11.99
CA GLY A 131 -3.95 -2.15 12.44
C GLY A 131 -3.97 -3.58 12.96
N HIS A 132 -4.97 -4.35 12.56
CA HIS A 132 -5.13 -5.73 12.96
C HIS A 132 -5.30 -6.60 11.73
N GLY A 133 -4.57 -7.69 11.66
CA GLY A 133 -4.67 -8.61 10.55
C GLY A 133 -3.44 -9.48 10.40
N THR A 134 -3.41 -10.24 9.34
CA THR A 134 -2.30 -11.12 8.97
C THR A 134 -1.79 -10.77 7.58
N TYR A 135 -0.54 -11.08 7.32
CA TYR A 135 0.01 -11.00 5.97
C TYR A 135 0.93 -12.20 5.70
N GLU A 136 1.11 -12.48 4.44
CA GLU A 136 2.08 -13.43 3.94
C GLU A 136 3.01 -12.73 2.94
N LEU A 137 4.30 -12.79 3.19
CA LEU A 137 5.34 -12.28 2.31
C LEU A 137 6.19 -13.45 1.81
N ASN A 138 6.14 -13.74 0.50
CA ASN A 138 6.90 -14.83 -0.10
C ASN A 138 6.74 -16.15 0.68
N SER A 139 5.51 -16.53 1.00
CA SER A 139 5.15 -17.74 1.78
C SER A 139 5.55 -17.74 3.26
N ARG A 140 5.89 -16.57 3.81
CA ARG A 140 6.13 -16.39 5.24
C ARG A 140 5.02 -15.56 5.85
N SER A 141 4.27 -16.14 6.78
CA SER A 141 3.14 -15.46 7.44
C SER A 141 3.59 -14.67 8.67
N SER A 142 2.93 -13.55 8.94
CA SER A 142 3.10 -12.72 10.14
C SER A 142 1.85 -11.87 10.37
N GLU A 143 1.85 -11.09 11.45
CA GLU A 143 0.77 -10.17 11.82
C GLU A 143 1.09 -8.73 11.38
N TRP A 144 0.04 -7.95 11.12
CA TRP A 144 0.17 -6.51 10.92
C TRP A 144 0.81 -5.85 12.14
N GLY A 145 1.44 -4.70 11.94
CA GLY A 145 1.84 -3.84 13.05
C GLY A 145 0.59 -3.36 13.80
N ASN A 146 0.64 -3.39 15.11
CA ASN A 146 -0.45 -2.91 15.96
C ASN A 146 -0.54 -1.36 15.94
N ASN A 147 -1.53 -0.81 16.65
CA ASN A 147 -1.77 0.63 16.71
C ASN A 147 -0.59 1.47 17.22
N THR A 148 0.41 0.85 17.82
CA THR A 148 1.58 1.53 18.38
C THR A 148 2.79 1.48 17.42
N LEU A 149 2.93 0.38 16.67
CA LEU A 149 4.08 0.16 15.78
C LEU A 149 3.61 -0.35 14.41
N PRO A 150 3.68 0.47 13.37
CA PRO A 150 3.41 0.01 12.01
C PRO A 150 4.45 -1.06 11.59
N ARG A 151 4.03 -2.00 10.77
CA ARG A 151 4.90 -3.05 10.23
C ARG A 151 5.41 -2.65 8.84
N PRO A 152 6.67 -2.23 8.70
CA PRO A 152 7.29 -2.03 7.41
C PRO A 152 7.64 -3.39 6.78
N ILE A 153 7.42 -3.51 5.49
CA ILE A 153 7.64 -4.71 4.70
C ILE A 153 8.34 -4.31 3.40
N ARG A 154 9.42 -5.00 3.05
CA ARG A 154 10.08 -4.84 1.75
C ARG A 154 9.56 -5.92 0.78
N LEU A 155 8.98 -5.49 -0.33
CA LEU A 155 8.66 -6.39 -1.43
C LEU A 155 9.90 -6.58 -2.29
N ALA A 156 10.51 -7.74 -2.13
CA ALA A 156 11.66 -8.18 -2.89
C ALA A 156 11.52 -9.68 -3.14
N PRO A 157 12.27 -10.25 -4.09
CA PRO A 157 12.32 -11.69 -4.25
C PRO A 157 12.62 -12.39 -2.93
N ALA A 158 12.12 -13.61 -2.78
CA ALA A 158 12.59 -14.50 -1.73
C ALA A 158 14.07 -14.82 -2.01
N GLY A 159 14.92 -14.48 -1.07
CA GLY A 159 16.31 -14.91 -1.08
C GLY A 159 16.42 -16.41 -0.76
#